data_49c5d4f07f9921207e2a3c6cfdf5b679
#
_entry.id   49c5d4f07f9921207e2a3c6cfdf5b679
#
_cell.length_a   1.000
_cell.length_b   1.000
_cell.length_c   1.000
_cell.angle_alpha   90.00
_cell.angle_beta   90.00
_cell.angle_gamma   90.00
#
_symmetry.space_group_name_H-M   'P 1'
#
loop_
_entity.id
_entity.type
_entity.pdbx_description
1 polymer ?
#
loop_
_entity_poly.entity_id
_entity_poly.type
_entity_poly.pdbx_seq_one_letter_code
_entity_poly.pdbx_strand_id
1 'polypeptide(L)'
;MKYTILLLLSFLTGLLHAQALDSLAAKKAPTRAFIPGTHISMVLPQGFKYAKDFTGVEKDDKTFIRIYDPYESDYNTSSAAFSRPMFENKGLDVFTFKTLNVGRYPAKYAGMKSSTGYKNYELVFGDTNFSTMLYGHCSVNDETAGKSIEDAILSIKYDNKIKADPYVHGYFTLADSISVFRFSKFNGDVLDYTLGGRMKIANDQAVFTVTPFTIDKPMTDKDIKKSLEEIYKQDGMTSLKVKNESSDKVNGYDAYQSEVYGKMNGKPTLIYQLTVAKDGKALLIMGVAKTDFDKNLEEFKKLANTVNFK
;
A
#
# COMPACT_ATOMS: atom_id res chain seq x y z
N MET A 1 58.91 36.09 -35.02
CA MET A 1 58.50 34.75 -34.52
C MET A 1 58.35 34.62 -33.00
N LYS A 2 58.14 35.69 -32.22
CA LYS A 2 57.98 35.63 -30.74
C LYS A 2 56.54 35.89 -30.24
N TYR A 3 55.62 36.26 -31.11
CA TYR A 3 54.22 36.60 -30.73
C TYR A 3 53.21 35.52 -31.04
N THR A 4 53.55 34.50 -31.85
CA THR A 4 52.66 33.43 -32.24
C THR A 4 52.50 32.31 -31.22
N ILE A 5 53.46 32.20 -30.27
CA ILE A 5 53.44 31.16 -29.21
C ILE A 5 52.58 31.59 -28.01
N LEU A 6 52.40 32.88 -27.78
CA LEU A 6 51.59 33.36 -26.64
C LEU A 6 50.07 33.24 -26.89
N LEU A 7 49.62 33.22 -28.14
CA LEU A 7 48.19 33.04 -28.48
C LEU A 7 47.73 31.60 -28.41
N LEU A 8 48.63 30.61 -28.58
CA LEU A 8 48.28 29.19 -28.46
C LEU A 8 48.12 28.73 -27.00
N LEU A 9 48.83 29.35 -26.04
CA LEU A 9 48.68 29.00 -24.63
C LEU A 9 47.38 29.51 -24.00
N SER A 10 46.84 30.62 -24.49
CA SER A 10 45.56 31.14 -23.96
C SER A 10 44.33 30.33 -24.43
N PHE A 11 44.42 29.62 -25.57
CA PHE A 11 43.33 28.73 -26.04
C PHE A 11 43.28 27.40 -25.28
N LEU A 12 44.43 26.89 -24.76
CA LEU A 12 44.45 25.64 -24.01
C LEU A 12 43.86 25.78 -22.58
N THR A 13 43.98 26.97 -21.99
CA THR A 13 43.40 27.20 -20.64
C THR A 13 41.88 27.41 -20.66
N GLY A 14 41.32 27.90 -21.80
CA GLY A 14 39.87 28.03 -21.98
C GLY A 14 39.14 26.69 -22.11
N LEU A 15 39.75 25.70 -22.74
CA LEU A 15 39.17 24.38 -22.94
C LEU A 15 39.11 23.53 -21.62
N LEU A 16 40.10 23.72 -20.73
CA LEU A 16 40.11 23.05 -19.43
C LEU A 16 39.05 23.59 -18.48
N HIS A 17 38.67 24.86 -18.56
CA HIS A 17 37.61 25.46 -17.74
C HIS A 17 36.20 25.09 -18.26
N ALA A 18 36.03 24.91 -19.58
CA ALA A 18 34.76 24.49 -20.15
C ALA A 18 34.41 23.01 -19.76
N GLN A 19 35.42 22.11 -19.69
CA GLN A 19 35.19 20.74 -19.27
C GLN A 19 34.93 20.60 -17.75
N ALA A 20 35.48 21.52 -16.94
CA ALA A 20 35.18 21.53 -15.48
C ALA A 20 33.78 22.08 -15.18
N LEU A 21 33.24 22.97 -16.04
CA LEU A 21 31.87 23.49 -15.88
C LEU A 21 30.80 22.46 -16.33
N ASP A 22 31.07 21.62 -17.35
CA ASP A 22 30.15 20.57 -17.76
C ASP A 22 30.05 19.42 -16.75
N SER A 23 31.07 19.19 -15.94
CA SER A 23 31.03 18.17 -14.88
C SER A 23 30.26 18.65 -13.62
N LEU A 24 29.98 19.95 -13.49
CA LEU A 24 29.06 20.56 -12.52
C LEU A 24 27.63 20.64 -13.04
N ALA A 25 27.40 20.17 -14.28
CA ALA A 25 26.10 20.16 -14.91
C ALA A 25 25.14 19.21 -14.18
N ALA A 26 24.32 19.81 -13.37
CA ALA A 26 23.00 19.37 -13.01
C ALA A 26 22.93 18.06 -12.22
N LYS A 27 23.23 18.12 -10.93
CA LYS A 27 22.40 17.34 -10.00
C LYS A 27 20.96 17.76 -10.27
N LYS A 28 20.26 16.97 -11.10
CA LYS A 28 18.85 17.19 -11.41
C LYS A 28 18.12 17.40 -10.10
N ALA A 29 17.48 18.55 -9.93
CA ALA A 29 16.76 18.85 -8.70
C ALA A 29 15.85 17.68 -8.36
N PRO A 30 15.80 17.24 -7.10
CA PRO A 30 15.03 16.07 -6.72
C PRO A 30 13.57 16.27 -7.11
N THR A 31 13.07 15.37 -7.94
CA THR A 31 11.72 15.47 -8.50
C THR A 31 10.72 14.96 -7.48
N ARG A 32 9.74 15.80 -7.12
CA ARG A 32 8.58 15.37 -6.35
C ARG A 32 7.65 14.57 -7.25
N ALA A 33 7.22 13.40 -6.79
CA ALA A 33 6.28 12.56 -7.51
C ALA A 33 5.13 12.12 -6.62
N PHE A 34 3.95 11.92 -7.20
CA PHE A 34 2.83 11.28 -6.54
C PHE A 34 3.06 9.79 -6.48
N ILE A 35 2.72 9.19 -5.33
CA ILE A 35 2.79 7.74 -5.20
C ILE A 35 1.44 7.17 -5.65
N PRO A 36 1.43 6.37 -6.71
CA PRO A 36 0.22 5.80 -7.28
C PRO A 36 -0.61 5.06 -6.23
N GLY A 37 -1.93 5.19 -6.32
CA GLY A 37 -2.86 4.58 -5.37
C GLY A 37 -2.99 5.29 -4.02
N THR A 38 -2.26 6.40 -3.79
CA THR A 38 -2.29 7.14 -2.53
C THR A 38 -2.66 8.60 -2.71
N HIS A 39 -2.86 9.31 -1.60
CA HIS A 39 -2.96 10.77 -1.54
C HIS A 39 -1.61 11.44 -1.25
N ILE A 40 -0.49 10.70 -1.40
CA ILE A 40 0.85 11.14 -0.99
C ILE A 40 1.70 11.50 -2.20
N SER A 41 2.44 12.59 -2.07
CA SER A 41 3.60 12.87 -2.91
C SER A 41 4.87 12.98 -2.06
N MET A 42 6.01 12.54 -2.60
CA MET A 42 7.32 12.65 -1.95
C MET A 42 8.40 13.04 -2.95
N VAL A 43 9.52 13.47 -2.45
CA VAL A 43 10.75 13.59 -3.25
C VAL A 43 11.30 12.18 -3.44
N LEU A 44 11.31 11.68 -4.69
CA LEU A 44 11.81 10.34 -4.97
C LEU A 44 13.32 10.25 -4.72
N PRO A 45 13.78 9.26 -3.95
CA PRO A 45 15.21 9.01 -3.81
C PRO A 45 15.84 8.62 -5.15
N GLN A 46 17.10 8.99 -5.35
CA GLN A 46 17.80 8.61 -6.58
C GLN A 46 17.90 7.08 -6.71
N GLY A 47 17.55 6.56 -7.89
CA GLY A 47 17.57 5.13 -8.19
C GLY A 47 16.32 4.36 -7.71
N PHE A 48 15.38 5.02 -7.05
CA PHE A 48 14.09 4.39 -6.71
C PHE A 48 13.11 4.51 -7.88
N LYS A 49 12.28 3.50 -8.02
CA LYS A 49 11.14 3.40 -8.94
C LYS A 49 9.88 3.06 -8.15
N TYR A 50 8.72 3.19 -8.75
CA TYR A 50 7.49 2.69 -8.14
C TYR A 50 7.58 1.18 -7.97
N ALA A 51 7.21 0.69 -6.79
CA ALA A 51 7.16 -0.75 -6.52
C ALA A 51 6.06 -1.41 -7.37
N LYS A 52 6.29 -2.67 -7.75
CA LYS A 52 5.31 -3.44 -8.55
C LYS A 52 4.34 -4.22 -7.68
N ASP A 53 4.83 -4.69 -6.54
CA ASP A 53 4.13 -5.67 -5.70
C ASP A 53 3.53 -5.06 -4.42
N PHE A 54 3.76 -3.75 -4.19
CA PHE A 54 3.19 -3.03 -3.06
C PHE A 54 3.04 -1.53 -3.37
N THR A 55 2.21 -0.86 -2.59
CA THR A 55 2.05 0.59 -2.67
C THR A 55 3.27 1.30 -2.08
N GLY A 56 4.05 1.98 -2.93
CA GLY A 56 5.28 2.64 -2.50
C GLY A 56 6.34 2.72 -3.58
N VAL A 57 7.60 2.81 -3.16
CA VAL A 57 8.77 2.90 -4.04
C VAL A 57 9.87 1.96 -3.56
N GLU A 58 10.64 1.44 -4.50
CA GLU A 58 11.73 0.50 -4.25
C GLU A 58 12.98 0.84 -5.08
N LYS A 59 14.14 0.57 -4.55
CA LYS A 59 15.40 0.49 -5.29
C LYS A 59 15.66 -0.97 -5.68
N ASP A 60 15.44 -1.88 -4.73
CA ASP A 60 15.54 -3.33 -4.84
C ASP A 60 14.66 -4.00 -3.76
N ASP A 61 14.67 -5.33 -3.66
CA ASP A 61 13.89 -6.14 -2.72
C ASP A 61 14.22 -5.88 -1.22
N LYS A 62 15.37 -5.25 -0.94
CA LYS A 62 15.87 -4.94 0.42
C LYS A 62 15.94 -3.45 0.72
N THR A 63 15.58 -2.60 -0.24
CA THR A 63 15.69 -1.14 -0.13
C THR A 63 14.44 -0.50 -0.70
N PHE A 64 13.49 -0.11 0.17
CA PHE A 64 12.18 0.34 -0.24
C PHE A 64 11.52 1.29 0.77
N ILE A 65 10.45 1.95 0.33
CA ILE A 65 9.49 2.69 1.17
C ILE A 65 8.11 2.16 0.82
N ARG A 66 7.44 1.50 1.77
CA ARG A 66 6.06 1.03 1.66
C ARG A 66 5.12 2.04 2.31
N ILE A 67 3.93 2.21 1.75
CA ILE A 67 2.87 3.08 2.26
C ILE A 67 1.64 2.23 2.45
N TYR A 68 0.97 2.37 3.59
CA TYR A 68 -0.27 1.68 3.89
C TYR A 68 -1.11 2.43 4.92
N ASP A 69 -2.40 2.18 4.90
CA ASP A 69 -3.34 2.72 5.87
C ASP A 69 -3.74 1.59 6.83
N PRO A 70 -3.48 1.71 8.16
CA PRO A 70 -3.85 0.68 9.12
C PRO A 70 -5.36 0.42 9.13
N TYR A 71 -5.73 -0.86 9.27
CA TYR A 71 -7.13 -1.27 9.30
C TYR A 71 -7.88 -0.62 10.47
N GLU A 72 -9.10 -0.10 10.19
CA GLU A 72 -10.01 0.54 11.17
C GLU A 72 -9.34 1.53 12.13
N SER A 73 -8.23 2.16 11.71
CA SER A 73 -7.43 2.99 12.59
C SER A 73 -7.51 4.47 12.22
N ASP A 74 -7.55 5.31 13.22
CA ASP A 74 -7.29 6.74 13.13
C ASP A 74 -5.90 7.06 13.73
N TYR A 75 -5.48 8.33 13.59
CA TYR A 75 -4.18 8.75 14.12
C TYR A 75 -4.05 8.53 15.63
N ASN A 76 -5.10 8.76 16.42
CA ASN A 76 -5.02 8.58 17.87
C ASN A 76 -4.72 7.12 18.21
N THR A 77 -5.42 6.19 17.58
CA THR A 77 -5.23 4.75 17.76
C THR A 77 -3.83 4.32 17.28
N SER A 78 -3.45 4.67 16.05
CA SER A 78 -2.17 4.27 15.48
C SER A 78 -0.98 4.89 16.22
N SER A 79 -1.09 6.15 16.64
CA SER A 79 -0.01 6.87 17.32
C SER A 79 0.11 6.53 18.80
N ALA A 80 -0.91 5.97 19.44
CA ALA A 80 -0.87 5.57 20.85
C ALA A 80 0.20 4.51 21.11
N ALA A 81 0.26 3.49 20.27
CA ALA A 81 1.29 2.44 20.35
C ALA A 81 2.64 2.89 19.76
N PHE A 82 2.69 3.96 18.97
CA PHE A 82 3.90 4.43 18.30
C PHE A 82 4.75 5.25 19.27
N SER A 83 5.64 4.59 19.98
CA SER A 83 6.50 5.21 21.02
C SER A 83 7.89 4.59 21.05
N ARG A 84 8.90 5.38 21.50
CA ARG A 84 10.26 4.86 21.67
C ARG A 84 10.30 3.60 22.54
N PRO A 85 9.68 3.56 23.75
CA PRO A 85 9.69 2.34 24.55
C PRO A 85 9.07 1.12 23.86
N MET A 86 8.03 1.32 23.05
CA MET A 86 7.41 0.22 22.29
C MET A 86 8.39 -0.42 21.32
N PHE A 87 9.18 0.40 20.61
CA PHE A 87 10.19 -0.11 19.68
C PHE A 87 11.35 -0.77 20.41
N GLU A 88 11.85 -0.16 21.49
CA GLU A 88 12.94 -0.70 22.31
C GLU A 88 12.54 -2.04 22.96
N ASN A 89 11.29 -2.18 23.41
CA ASN A 89 10.77 -3.45 23.95
C ASN A 89 10.68 -4.56 22.88
N LYS A 90 10.65 -4.20 21.60
CA LYS A 90 10.75 -5.16 20.48
C LYS A 90 12.20 -5.47 20.08
N GLY A 91 13.19 -5.00 20.83
CA GLY A 91 14.59 -5.22 20.56
C GLY A 91 15.18 -4.33 19.44
N LEU A 92 14.54 -3.21 19.13
CA LEU A 92 15.02 -2.25 18.15
C LEU A 92 15.81 -1.14 18.83
N ASP A 93 16.99 -0.79 18.29
CA ASP A 93 17.78 0.37 18.74
C ASP A 93 17.24 1.63 18.05
N VAL A 94 16.56 2.49 18.82
CA VAL A 94 15.92 3.71 18.32
C VAL A 94 16.92 4.86 18.32
N PHE A 95 17.54 5.17 17.18
CA PHE A 95 18.50 6.26 17.05
C PHE A 95 17.85 7.64 16.85
N THR A 96 16.59 7.70 16.40
CA THR A 96 15.82 8.95 16.32
C THR A 96 14.34 8.70 16.60
N PHE A 97 13.70 9.66 17.29
CA PHE A 97 12.26 9.69 17.52
C PHE A 97 11.80 11.15 17.57
N LYS A 98 10.82 11.52 16.72
CA LYS A 98 10.38 12.91 16.57
C LYS A 98 8.86 12.98 16.49
N THR A 99 8.27 14.01 17.08
CA THR A 99 6.90 14.47 16.79
C THR A 99 7.02 15.62 15.81
N LEU A 100 6.21 15.58 14.75
CA LEU A 100 6.22 16.56 13.66
C LEU A 100 4.82 16.69 13.04
N ASN A 101 4.71 17.43 11.93
CA ASN A 101 3.47 17.52 11.17
C ASN A 101 3.71 17.20 9.69
N VAL A 102 2.74 16.52 9.07
CA VAL A 102 2.62 16.38 7.62
C VAL A 102 1.54 17.36 7.16
N GLY A 103 1.95 18.53 6.68
CA GLY A 103 1.02 19.63 6.48
C GLY A 103 0.30 20.02 7.77
N ARG A 104 -1.02 19.87 7.82
CA ARG A 104 -1.84 20.12 9.01
C ARG A 104 -2.02 18.92 9.94
N TYR A 105 -1.57 17.75 9.52
CA TYR A 105 -1.81 16.50 10.24
C TYR A 105 -0.69 16.21 11.23
N PRO A 106 -1.00 15.89 12.51
CA PRO A 106 0.01 15.46 13.47
C PRO A 106 0.67 14.16 13.02
N ALA A 107 1.95 14.02 13.32
CA ALA A 107 2.76 12.87 12.93
C ALA A 107 3.79 12.49 13.99
N LYS A 108 4.18 11.23 14.01
CA LYS A 108 5.34 10.70 14.73
C LYS A 108 6.25 9.97 13.75
N TYR A 109 7.55 10.14 13.93
CA TYR A 109 8.60 9.54 13.13
C TYR A 109 9.61 8.83 14.01
N ALA A 110 10.05 7.65 13.59
CA ALA A 110 11.10 6.88 14.25
C ALA A 110 12.09 6.33 13.22
N GLY A 111 13.38 6.40 13.55
CA GLY A 111 14.45 5.68 12.86
C GLY A 111 15.07 4.67 13.82
N MET A 112 15.22 3.42 13.38
CA MET A 112 15.58 2.29 14.22
C MET A 112 16.57 1.37 13.50
N LYS A 113 17.40 0.67 14.29
CA LYS A 113 18.24 -0.44 13.82
C LYS A 113 17.73 -1.75 14.41
N SER A 114 17.68 -2.80 13.58
CA SER A 114 17.41 -4.15 14.06
C SER A 114 18.72 -4.92 14.30
N SER A 115 18.67 -5.90 15.19
CA SER A 115 19.78 -6.84 15.40
C SER A 115 20.08 -7.71 14.16
N THR A 116 19.16 -7.77 13.21
CA THR A 116 19.29 -8.52 11.96
C THR A 116 20.00 -7.74 10.84
N GLY A 117 20.57 -6.57 11.14
CA GLY A 117 21.41 -5.81 10.20
C GLY A 117 20.65 -4.87 9.27
N TYR A 118 19.45 -4.40 9.65
CA TYR A 118 18.65 -3.46 8.88
C TYR A 118 18.38 -2.17 9.64
N LYS A 119 18.22 -1.07 8.90
CA LYS A 119 17.61 0.19 9.35
C LYS A 119 16.17 0.24 8.89
N ASN A 120 15.31 0.64 9.81
CA ASN A 120 13.91 0.89 9.55
C ASN A 120 13.57 2.35 9.87
N TYR A 121 12.75 2.95 9.05
CA TYR A 121 12.26 4.31 9.19
C TYR A 121 10.75 4.26 9.13
N GLU A 122 10.09 4.68 10.19
CA GLU A 122 8.64 4.66 10.26
C GLU A 122 8.09 6.05 10.47
N LEU A 123 7.00 6.38 9.80
CA LEU A 123 6.24 7.59 10.02
C LEU A 123 4.75 7.23 10.04
N VAL A 124 4.04 7.71 11.07
CA VAL A 124 2.59 7.65 11.16
C VAL A 124 2.03 9.06 11.21
N PHE A 125 1.01 9.35 10.43
CA PHE A 125 0.32 10.63 10.46
C PHE A 125 -1.17 10.47 10.14
N GLY A 126 -1.98 11.46 10.47
CA GLY A 126 -3.42 11.44 10.19
C GLY A 126 -4.20 12.37 11.11
N ASP A 127 -5.51 12.10 11.22
CA ASP A 127 -6.42 12.78 12.13
C ASP A 127 -7.41 11.76 12.76
N THR A 128 -8.53 12.22 13.28
CA THR A 128 -9.58 11.36 13.87
C THR A 128 -10.33 10.51 12.86
N ASN A 129 -10.10 10.69 11.56
CA ASN A 129 -10.80 9.97 10.49
C ASN A 129 -9.92 8.95 9.78
N PHE A 130 -8.61 9.13 9.80
CA PHE A 130 -7.67 8.23 9.14
C PHE A 130 -6.29 8.24 9.80
N SER A 131 -5.51 7.22 9.51
CA SER A 131 -4.06 7.23 9.67
C SER A 131 -3.40 6.60 8.46
N THR A 132 -2.22 7.09 8.12
CA THR A 132 -1.37 6.53 7.08
C THR A 132 0.01 6.29 7.67
N MET A 133 0.61 5.14 7.33
CA MET A 133 1.94 4.75 7.75
C MET A 133 2.87 4.62 6.55
N LEU A 134 4.10 5.09 6.74
CA LEU A 134 5.21 4.84 5.82
C LEU A 134 6.24 3.98 6.54
N TYR A 135 6.73 2.96 5.86
CA TYR A 135 7.77 2.07 6.34
C TYR A 135 8.93 2.03 5.33
N GLY A 136 10.05 2.62 5.70
CA GLY A 136 11.29 2.59 4.94
C GLY A 136 12.24 1.52 5.47
N HIS A 137 12.94 0.82 4.59
CA HIS A 137 13.80 -0.30 4.91
C HIS A 137 15.07 -0.29 4.07
N CYS A 138 16.22 -0.52 4.69
CA CYS A 138 17.49 -0.74 4.00
C CYS A 138 18.51 -1.46 4.89
N SER A 139 19.63 -1.91 4.29
CA SER A 139 20.75 -2.45 5.06
C SER A 139 21.33 -1.41 6.03
N VAL A 140 21.76 -1.85 7.22
CA VAL A 140 22.43 -1.01 8.21
C VAL A 140 23.74 -0.39 7.67
N ASN A 141 24.38 -1.06 6.72
CA ASN A 141 25.64 -0.64 6.12
C ASN A 141 25.47 0.33 4.93
N ASP A 142 24.23 0.51 4.40
CA ASP A 142 23.96 1.46 3.32
C ASP A 142 23.49 2.80 3.90
N GLU A 143 24.48 3.61 4.34
CA GLU A 143 24.22 4.96 4.90
C GLU A 143 23.56 5.88 3.87
N THR A 144 23.92 5.74 2.58
CA THR A 144 23.36 6.55 1.49
C THR A 144 21.89 6.25 1.26
N ALA A 145 21.52 4.96 1.21
CA ALA A 145 20.12 4.56 1.10
C ALA A 145 19.32 4.99 2.34
N GLY A 146 19.89 4.79 3.54
CA GLY A 146 19.24 5.20 4.77
C GLY A 146 18.92 6.69 4.81
N LYS A 147 19.90 7.55 4.46
CA LYS A 147 19.69 9.00 4.36
C LYS A 147 18.65 9.36 3.30
N SER A 148 18.69 8.72 2.14
CA SER A 148 17.77 8.96 1.04
C SER A 148 16.32 8.58 1.39
N ILE A 149 16.13 7.46 2.11
CA ILE A 149 14.83 7.01 2.63
C ILE A 149 14.30 8.00 3.67
N GLU A 150 15.14 8.41 4.65
CA GLU A 150 14.76 9.40 5.65
C GLU A 150 14.30 10.71 5.00
N ASP A 151 15.10 11.26 4.07
CA ASP A 151 14.78 12.50 3.36
C ASP A 151 13.48 12.39 2.56
N ALA A 152 13.24 11.26 1.90
CA ALA A 152 12.00 11.01 1.17
C ALA A 152 10.77 10.96 2.09
N ILE A 153 10.84 10.19 3.17
CA ILE A 153 9.76 10.08 4.16
C ILE A 153 9.46 11.44 4.80
N LEU A 154 10.48 12.20 5.17
CA LEU A 154 10.30 13.55 5.77
C LEU A 154 9.86 14.61 4.74
N SER A 155 9.97 14.32 3.43
CA SER A 155 9.54 15.22 2.37
C SER A 155 8.05 15.09 2.02
N ILE A 156 7.32 14.13 2.56
CA ILE A 156 5.95 13.82 2.11
C ILE A 156 5.01 15.01 2.22
N LYS A 157 4.05 15.03 1.30
CA LYS A 157 2.86 15.89 1.35
C LYS A 157 1.64 15.03 1.14
N TYR A 158 0.60 15.30 1.90
CA TYR A 158 -0.71 14.67 1.77
C TYR A 158 -1.69 15.65 1.17
N ASP A 159 -2.42 15.21 0.15
CA ASP A 159 -3.48 16.00 -0.50
C ASP A 159 -4.71 15.10 -0.73
N ASN A 160 -5.73 15.29 0.09
CA ASN A 160 -6.98 14.53 0.03
C ASN A 160 -7.85 14.84 -1.20
N LYS A 161 -7.48 15.85 -2.01
CA LYS A 161 -8.16 16.17 -3.27
C LYS A 161 -7.70 15.29 -4.43
N ILE A 162 -6.56 14.62 -4.30
CA ILE A 162 -6.06 13.71 -5.31
C ILE A 162 -6.94 12.45 -5.27
N LYS A 163 -7.52 12.11 -6.41
CA LYS A 163 -8.21 10.83 -6.54
C LYS A 163 -7.16 9.72 -6.64
N ALA A 164 -7.04 8.91 -5.57
CA ALA A 164 -6.19 7.73 -5.61
C ALA A 164 -6.79 6.71 -6.61
N ASP A 165 -5.99 6.29 -7.59
CA ASP A 165 -6.35 5.17 -8.48
C ASP A 165 -5.71 3.89 -7.93
N PRO A 166 -6.48 2.97 -7.33
CA PRO A 166 -5.93 1.77 -6.72
C PRO A 166 -5.39 0.76 -7.74
N TYR A 167 -5.66 0.96 -9.02
CA TYR A 167 -5.33 -0.01 -10.06
C TYR A 167 -4.08 0.34 -10.87
N VAL A 168 -3.39 1.43 -10.57
CA VAL A 168 -2.23 1.91 -11.36
C VAL A 168 -1.16 0.83 -11.51
N HIS A 169 -0.90 0.06 -10.45
CA HIS A 169 0.07 -1.04 -10.44
C HIS A 169 -0.57 -2.43 -10.36
N GLY A 170 -1.91 -2.49 -10.23
CA GLY A 170 -2.64 -3.75 -10.18
C GLY A 170 -2.79 -4.40 -11.55
N TYR A 171 -2.82 -5.72 -11.58
CA TYR A 171 -3.08 -6.51 -12.78
C TYR A 171 -4.59 -6.71 -13.03
N PHE A 172 -5.44 -6.00 -12.30
CA PHE A 172 -6.89 -6.08 -12.42
C PHE A 172 -7.53 -4.70 -12.25
N THR A 173 -8.83 -4.60 -12.51
CA THR A 173 -9.67 -3.44 -12.22
C THR A 173 -11.04 -3.89 -11.72
N LEU A 174 -11.70 -3.02 -10.96
CA LEU A 174 -13.14 -3.09 -10.66
C LEU A 174 -13.80 -1.76 -11.05
N ALA A 175 -15.06 -1.82 -11.52
CA ALA A 175 -15.85 -0.63 -11.83
C ALA A 175 -16.66 -0.20 -10.62
N ASP A 176 -16.01 0.31 -9.57
CA ASP A 176 -16.65 0.71 -8.32
C ASP A 176 -17.71 1.83 -8.52
N SER A 177 -17.63 2.57 -9.64
CA SER A 177 -18.58 3.63 -9.98
C SER A 177 -20.05 3.16 -10.09
N ILE A 178 -20.29 1.87 -10.33
CA ILE A 178 -21.65 1.32 -10.43
C ILE A 178 -22.23 0.81 -9.11
N SER A 179 -21.41 0.66 -8.06
CA SER A 179 -21.82 0.17 -6.73
C SER A 179 -21.92 1.31 -5.71
N VAL A 180 -22.50 1.05 -4.54
CA VAL A 180 -22.43 1.96 -3.39
C VAL A 180 -21.07 1.85 -2.68
N PHE A 181 -20.34 0.77 -2.89
CA PHE A 181 -18.98 0.59 -2.39
C PHE A 181 -17.98 1.29 -3.30
N ARG A 182 -17.08 2.08 -2.71
CA ARG A 182 -16.02 2.82 -3.38
C ARG A 182 -14.70 2.43 -2.77
N PHE A 183 -13.63 2.45 -3.56
CA PHE A 183 -12.28 2.31 -3.01
C PHE A 183 -12.08 3.33 -1.89
N SER A 184 -11.57 2.83 -0.78
CA SER A 184 -11.33 3.61 0.43
C SER A 184 -9.83 3.74 0.71
N LYS A 185 -9.13 2.63 0.81
CA LYS A 185 -7.72 2.60 1.18
C LYS A 185 -7.06 1.25 0.86
N PHE A 186 -5.73 1.25 0.95
CA PHE A 186 -4.94 0.02 1.03
C PHE A 186 -4.69 -0.36 2.49
N ASN A 187 -4.92 -1.61 2.81
CA ASN A 187 -4.55 -2.23 4.07
C ASN A 187 -3.52 -3.34 3.79
N GLY A 188 -2.25 -2.99 3.80
CA GLY A 188 -1.20 -3.84 3.24
C GLY A 188 -1.40 -4.03 1.74
N ASP A 189 -1.60 -5.28 1.31
CA ASP A 189 -1.86 -5.62 -0.08
C ASP A 189 -3.37 -5.77 -0.40
N VAL A 190 -4.24 -5.54 0.60
CA VAL A 190 -5.70 -5.63 0.48
C VAL A 190 -6.27 -4.28 0.08
N LEU A 191 -7.16 -4.26 -0.89
CA LEU A 191 -7.93 -3.09 -1.27
C LEU A 191 -9.26 -3.10 -0.50
N ASP A 192 -9.49 -2.09 0.33
CA ASP A 192 -10.74 -1.91 1.08
C ASP A 192 -11.70 -1.01 0.33
N TYR A 193 -12.94 -1.45 0.20
CA TYR A 193 -14.07 -0.70 -0.36
C TYR A 193 -15.13 -0.53 0.70
N THR A 194 -15.57 0.68 0.91
CA THR A 194 -16.58 1.04 1.92
C THR A 194 -17.74 1.80 1.31
N LEU A 195 -18.81 1.96 2.03
CA LEU A 195 -19.95 2.76 1.61
C LEU A 195 -19.49 4.22 1.37
N GLY A 196 -19.50 4.62 0.08
CA GLY A 196 -19.07 5.95 -0.34
C GLY A 196 -17.55 6.22 -0.20
N GLY A 197 -16.70 5.20 -0.01
CA GLY A 197 -15.25 5.34 0.08
C GLY A 197 -14.74 5.96 1.39
N ARG A 198 -15.48 5.82 2.48
CA ARG A 198 -15.07 6.37 3.79
C ARG A 198 -13.91 5.58 4.37
N MET A 199 -12.86 6.27 4.82
CA MET A 199 -11.68 5.62 5.42
C MET A 199 -11.96 5.03 6.81
N LYS A 200 -12.83 5.64 7.59
CA LYS A 200 -13.29 5.12 8.89
C LYS A 200 -14.63 4.40 8.73
N ILE A 201 -14.66 3.15 9.19
CA ILE A 201 -15.80 2.26 9.09
C ILE A 201 -16.47 2.22 10.47
N ALA A 202 -17.80 2.35 10.53
CA ALA A 202 -18.54 2.06 11.76
C ALA A 202 -18.59 0.55 11.99
N ASN A 203 -18.54 0.10 13.24
CA ASN A 203 -18.41 -1.32 13.66
C ASN A 203 -19.40 -2.32 13.02
N ASP A 204 -20.55 -1.85 12.53
CA ASP A 204 -21.59 -2.68 11.93
C ASP A 204 -21.77 -2.39 10.42
N GLN A 205 -20.93 -1.56 9.84
CA GLN A 205 -20.98 -1.20 8.44
C GLN A 205 -20.44 -2.34 7.55
N ALA A 206 -21.10 -2.58 6.41
CA ALA A 206 -20.64 -3.54 5.44
C ALA A 206 -19.33 -3.09 4.78
N VAL A 207 -18.44 -4.04 4.51
CA VAL A 207 -17.13 -3.85 3.87
C VAL A 207 -16.99 -4.81 2.72
N PHE A 208 -16.30 -4.36 1.67
CA PHE A 208 -15.91 -5.21 0.55
C PHE A 208 -14.41 -5.11 0.37
N THR A 209 -13.72 -6.23 0.26
CA THR A 209 -12.26 -6.28 0.17
C THR A 209 -11.82 -7.07 -1.05
N VAL A 210 -10.65 -6.71 -1.59
CA VAL A 210 -10.00 -7.43 -2.68
C VAL A 210 -8.55 -7.69 -2.30
N THR A 211 -8.17 -8.96 -2.25
CA THR A 211 -6.81 -9.42 -1.97
C THR A 211 -6.22 -10.03 -3.23
N PRO A 212 -5.27 -9.35 -3.92
CA PRO A 212 -4.53 -9.92 -5.02
C PRO A 212 -3.46 -10.90 -4.52
N PHE A 213 -3.27 -12.02 -5.23
CA PHE A 213 -2.21 -12.98 -4.93
C PHE A 213 -1.79 -13.76 -6.18
N THR A 214 -0.66 -14.45 -6.10
CA THR A 214 -0.14 -15.31 -7.17
C THR A 214 -0.38 -16.78 -6.84
N ILE A 215 -0.59 -17.60 -7.86
CA ILE A 215 -0.75 -19.05 -7.76
C ILE A 215 0.23 -19.76 -8.70
N ASP A 216 0.95 -20.74 -8.18
CA ASP A 216 1.91 -21.53 -8.98
C ASP A 216 1.21 -22.60 -9.80
N LYS A 217 0.03 -23.01 -9.41
CA LYS A 217 -0.83 -24.01 -10.08
C LYS A 217 -2.30 -23.66 -9.92
N PRO A 218 -3.18 -24.09 -10.85
CA PRO A 218 -4.63 -23.92 -10.71
C PRO A 218 -5.13 -24.45 -9.37
N MET A 219 -5.92 -23.66 -8.66
CA MET A 219 -6.58 -24.05 -7.41
C MET A 219 -7.84 -24.86 -7.72
N THR A 220 -8.05 -25.97 -7.03
CA THR A 220 -9.31 -26.68 -7.10
C THR A 220 -10.32 -26.05 -6.14
N ASP A 221 -11.63 -26.26 -6.37
CA ASP A 221 -12.69 -25.84 -5.45
C ASP A 221 -12.45 -26.34 -4.03
N LYS A 222 -11.90 -27.56 -3.89
CA LYS A 222 -11.56 -28.14 -2.59
C LYS A 222 -10.46 -27.34 -1.89
N ASP A 223 -9.43 -26.90 -2.63
CA ASP A 223 -8.34 -26.10 -2.05
C ASP A 223 -8.85 -24.73 -1.60
N ILE A 224 -9.71 -24.11 -2.43
CA ILE A 224 -10.34 -22.83 -2.13
C ILE A 224 -11.21 -22.94 -0.88
N LYS A 225 -12.11 -23.92 -0.82
CA LYS A 225 -12.99 -24.18 0.35
C LYS A 225 -12.18 -24.34 1.62
N LYS A 226 -11.12 -25.16 1.59
CA LYS A 226 -10.26 -25.38 2.75
C LYS A 226 -9.59 -24.09 3.24
N SER A 227 -9.03 -23.29 2.31
CA SER A 227 -8.42 -22.01 2.66
C SER A 227 -9.43 -21.04 3.26
N LEU A 228 -10.65 -20.98 2.73
CA LEU A 228 -11.72 -20.13 3.27
C LEU A 228 -12.17 -20.56 4.65
N GLU A 229 -12.30 -21.87 4.91
CA GLU A 229 -12.62 -22.38 6.25
C GLU A 229 -11.56 -22.00 7.29
N GLU A 230 -10.28 -21.99 6.90
CA GLU A 230 -9.18 -21.53 7.75
C GLU A 230 -9.28 -20.04 8.04
N ILE A 231 -9.55 -19.20 7.03
CA ILE A 231 -9.79 -17.77 7.20
C ILE A 231 -10.97 -17.52 8.15
N TYR A 232 -12.12 -18.16 7.92
CA TYR A 232 -13.30 -17.98 8.77
C TYR A 232 -13.05 -18.37 10.24
N LYS A 233 -12.26 -19.42 10.48
CA LYS A 233 -11.86 -19.82 11.84
C LYS A 233 -10.94 -18.78 12.48
N GLN A 234 -9.97 -18.25 11.74
CA GLN A 234 -9.04 -17.21 12.23
C GLN A 234 -9.79 -15.93 12.58
N ASP A 235 -10.81 -15.57 11.80
CA ASP A 235 -11.67 -14.41 12.05
C ASP A 235 -12.73 -14.64 13.15
N GLY A 236 -12.70 -15.79 13.82
CA GLY A 236 -13.61 -16.11 14.92
C GLY A 236 -15.05 -16.36 14.49
N MET A 237 -15.26 -16.76 13.24
CA MET A 237 -16.58 -17.14 12.72
C MET A 237 -17.06 -18.45 13.32
N THR A 238 -18.32 -18.47 13.72
CA THR A 238 -19.01 -19.65 14.27
C THR A 238 -20.35 -19.87 13.57
N SER A 239 -20.92 -21.07 13.73
CA SER A 239 -22.26 -21.44 13.19
C SER A 239 -22.35 -21.23 11.67
N LEU A 240 -21.30 -21.56 10.95
CA LEU A 240 -21.20 -21.38 9.50
C LEU A 240 -22.23 -22.23 8.75
N LYS A 241 -22.93 -21.61 7.82
CA LYS A 241 -23.87 -22.25 6.89
C LYS A 241 -23.66 -21.69 5.49
N VAL A 242 -23.17 -22.53 4.58
CA VAL A 242 -23.12 -22.21 3.16
C VAL A 242 -24.56 -22.26 2.62
N LYS A 243 -25.04 -21.16 2.05
CA LYS A 243 -26.38 -21.05 1.45
C LYS A 243 -26.33 -21.32 -0.03
N ASN A 244 -25.36 -20.73 -0.73
CA ASN A 244 -25.15 -20.93 -2.14
C ASN A 244 -23.64 -21.07 -2.42
N GLU A 245 -23.30 -21.87 -3.42
CA GLU A 245 -21.96 -21.95 -3.98
C GLU A 245 -22.03 -22.30 -5.46
N SER A 246 -21.12 -21.80 -6.26
CA SER A 246 -20.94 -22.19 -7.66
C SER A 246 -19.49 -22.03 -8.11
N SER A 247 -19.15 -22.77 -9.17
CA SER A 247 -17.86 -22.69 -9.88
C SER A 247 -18.05 -22.19 -11.30
N ASP A 248 -19.07 -21.36 -11.54
CA ASP A 248 -19.35 -20.75 -12.84
C ASP A 248 -18.31 -19.65 -13.15
N LYS A 249 -18.10 -19.44 -14.45
CA LYS A 249 -17.21 -18.35 -14.88
C LYS A 249 -17.79 -16.98 -14.55
N VAL A 250 -16.93 -16.09 -14.09
CA VAL A 250 -17.24 -14.67 -13.91
C VAL A 250 -16.41 -13.85 -14.91
N ASN A 251 -17.06 -13.11 -15.79
CA ASN A 251 -16.43 -12.37 -16.90
C ASN A 251 -15.48 -13.22 -17.77
N GLY A 252 -15.79 -14.51 -17.93
CA GLY A 252 -14.96 -15.45 -18.69
C GLY A 252 -13.77 -16.05 -17.92
N TYR A 253 -13.52 -15.62 -16.70
CA TYR A 253 -12.47 -16.17 -15.83
C TYR A 253 -13.00 -17.36 -15.03
N ASP A 254 -12.14 -18.34 -14.77
CA ASP A 254 -12.46 -19.44 -13.87
C ASP A 254 -12.67 -18.86 -12.46
N ALA A 255 -13.79 -19.23 -11.85
CA ALA A 255 -14.23 -18.62 -10.60
C ALA A 255 -14.86 -19.66 -9.65
N TYR A 256 -14.70 -19.43 -8.36
CA TYR A 256 -15.46 -20.07 -7.29
C TYR A 256 -16.11 -18.99 -6.45
N GLN A 257 -17.41 -19.06 -6.24
CA GLN A 257 -18.14 -18.13 -5.38
C GLN A 257 -18.98 -18.84 -4.33
N SER A 258 -19.16 -18.19 -3.17
CA SER A 258 -20.02 -18.71 -2.12
C SER A 258 -20.70 -17.60 -1.30
N GLU A 259 -21.85 -17.94 -0.73
CA GLU A 259 -22.58 -17.13 0.23
C GLU A 259 -22.63 -17.90 1.54
N VAL A 260 -22.02 -17.35 2.58
CA VAL A 260 -21.88 -17.97 3.88
C VAL A 260 -22.55 -17.11 4.94
N TYR A 261 -23.41 -17.72 5.73
CA TYR A 261 -24.02 -17.11 6.89
C TYR A 261 -23.42 -17.71 8.16
N GLY A 262 -23.22 -16.89 9.19
CA GLY A 262 -22.68 -17.33 10.46
C GLY A 262 -22.79 -16.26 11.52
N LYS A 263 -21.91 -16.35 12.53
CA LYS A 263 -21.77 -15.34 13.55
C LYS A 263 -20.31 -14.94 13.69
N MET A 264 -20.02 -13.66 13.68
CA MET A 264 -18.71 -13.09 13.99
C MET A 264 -18.82 -12.27 15.29
N ASN A 265 -18.06 -12.64 16.32
CA ASN A 265 -18.18 -12.02 17.66
C ASN A 265 -19.62 -12.06 18.21
N GLY A 266 -20.34 -13.17 17.96
CA GLY A 266 -21.72 -13.37 18.40
C GLY A 266 -22.79 -12.68 17.53
N LYS A 267 -22.43 -11.77 16.62
CA LYS A 267 -23.35 -11.06 15.74
C LYS A 267 -23.62 -11.85 14.46
N PRO A 268 -24.87 -11.93 13.97
CA PRO A 268 -25.17 -12.49 12.66
C PRO A 268 -24.31 -11.80 11.58
N THR A 269 -23.76 -12.60 10.69
CA THR A 269 -22.85 -12.09 9.64
C THR A 269 -23.09 -12.85 8.35
N LEU A 270 -23.18 -12.10 7.25
CA LEU A 270 -23.12 -12.60 5.90
C LEU A 270 -21.71 -12.39 5.35
N ILE A 271 -21.14 -13.41 4.73
CA ILE A 271 -19.96 -13.30 3.88
C ILE A 271 -20.33 -13.70 2.46
N TYR A 272 -20.10 -12.82 1.50
CA TYR A 272 -20.01 -13.14 0.09
C TYR A 272 -18.53 -13.30 -0.26
N GLN A 273 -18.20 -14.35 -0.99
CA GLN A 273 -16.85 -14.60 -1.42
C GLN A 273 -16.83 -14.95 -2.90
N LEU A 274 -15.83 -14.43 -3.62
CA LEU A 274 -15.49 -14.77 -5.00
C LEU A 274 -13.98 -14.91 -5.12
N THR A 275 -13.51 -16.09 -5.55
CA THR A 275 -12.12 -16.28 -6.00
C THR A 275 -12.13 -16.37 -7.52
N VAL A 276 -11.34 -15.54 -8.19
CA VAL A 276 -11.16 -15.57 -9.65
C VAL A 276 -9.69 -15.67 -10.00
N ALA A 277 -9.35 -16.38 -11.07
CA ALA A 277 -7.97 -16.59 -11.47
C ALA A 277 -7.77 -16.46 -12.99
N LYS A 278 -6.57 -15.98 -13.37
CA LYS A 278 -6.10 -15.90 -14.75
C LYS A 278 -4.57 -15.87 -14.78
N ASP A 279 -3.96 -16.74 -15.61
CA ASP A 279 -2.53 -16.72 -15.94
C ASP A 279 -1.60 -16.65 -14.71
N GLY A 280 -1.84 -17.48 -13.69
CA GLY A 280 -1.02 -17.52 -12.45
C GLY A 280 -1.30 -16.39 -11.47
N LYS A 281 -2.27 -15.52 -11.74
CA LYS A 281 -2.73 -14.44 -10.86
C LYS A 281 -4.14 -14.75 -10.38
N ALA A 282 -4.44 -14.40 -9.14
CA ALA A 282 -5.75 -14.63 -8.56
C ALA A 282 -6.18 -13.45 -7.66
N LEU A 283 -7.48 -13.34 -7.46
CA LEU A 283 -8.10 -12.39 -6.55
C LEU A 283 -9.01 -13.14 -5.60
N LEU A 284 -8.88 -12.88 -4.30
CA LEU A 284 -9.90 -13.19 -3.32
C LEU A 284 -10.70 -11.92 -3.05
N ILE A 285 -11.97 -11.96 -3.40
CA ILE A 285 -12.92 -10.87 -3.20
C ILE A 285 -13.87 -11.30 -2.09
N MET A 286 -14.02 -10.45 -1.06
CA MET A 286 -14.90 -10.74 0.08
C MET A 286 -15.79 -9.54 0.39
N GLY A 287 -17.09 -9.78 0.54
CA GLY A 287 -18.05 -8.83 1.09
C GLY A 287 -18.52 -9.32 2.46
N VAL A 288 -18.42 -8.49 3.50
CA VAL A 288 -18.86 -8.82 4.86
C VAL A 288 -19.94 -7.84 5.29
N ALA A 289 -21.09 -8.35 5.73
CA ALA A 289 -22.19 -7.54 6.23
C ALA A 289 -22.74 -8.10 7.55
N LYS A 290 -23.14 -7.23 8.48
CA LYS A 290 -23.78 -7.57 9.76
C LYS A 290 -25.23 -7.14 9.83
N THR A 291 -25.69 -6.36 8.85
CA THR A 291 -27.07 -5.89 8.67
C THR A 291 -27.43 -5.84 7.19
N ASP A 292 -28.69 -5.67 6.85
CA ASP A 292 -29.17 -5.46 5.47
C ASP A 292 -28.62 -6.51 4.47
N PHE A 293 -28.65 -7.77 4.84
CA PHE A 293 -27.95 -8.86 4.15
C PHE A 293 -28.28 -8.94 2.65
N ASP A 294 -29.56 -8.92 2.29
CA ASP A 294 -29.97 -9.07 0.88
C ASP A 294 -29.48 -7.87 0.03
N LYS A 295 -29.62 -6.66 0.55
CA LYS A 295 -29.15 -5.45 -0.13
C LYS A 295 -27.63 -5.43 -0.29
N ASN A 296 -26.92 -5.76 0.79
CA ASN A 296 -25.44 -5.80 0.73
C ASN A 296 -24.95 -6.91 -0.18
N LEU A 297 -25.59 -8.09 -0.17
CA LEU A 297 -25.26 -9.20 -1.07
C LEU A 297 -25.41 -8.81 -2.55
N GLU A 298 -26.50 -8.12 -2.90
CA GLU A 298 -26.70 -7.60 -4.26
C GLU A 298 -25.58 -6.65 -4.69
N GLU A 299 -25.22 -5.69 -3.83
CA GLU A 299 -24.15 -4.74 -4.11
C GLU A 299 -22.76 -5.38 -4.15
N PHE A 300 -22.49 -6.40 -3.32
CA PHE A 300 -21.26 -7.18 -3.38
C PHE A 300 -21.14 -7.92 -4.73
N LYS A 301 -22.16 -8.64 -5.13
CA LYS A 301 -22.19 -9.33 -6.42
C LYS A 301 -22.05 -8.36 -7.59
N LYS A 302 -22.75 -7.24 -7.54
CA LYS A 302 -22.70 -6.21 -8.55
C LYS A 302 -21.28 -5.67 -8.75
N LEU A 303 -20.54 -5.39 -7.66
CA LEU A 303 -19.18 -4.91 -7.73
C LEU A 303 -18.20 -6.03 -8.15
N ALA A 304 -18.32 -7.23 -7.54
CA ALA A 304 -17.46 -8.36 -7.83
C ALA A 304 -17.53 -8.78 -9.31
N ASN A 305 -18.73 -8.75 -9.90
CA ASN A 305 -18.94 -9.09 -11.32
C ASN A 305 -18.35 -8.07 -12.31
N THR A 306 -17.74 -6.98 -11.83
CA THR A 306 -17.01 -6.02 -12.69
C THR A 306 -15.53 -6.33 -12.81
N VAL A 307 -15.04 -7.38 -12.15
CA VAL A 307 -13.63 -7.75 -12.16
C VAL A 307 -13.13 -7.95 -13.60
N ASN A 308 -12.00 -7.33 -13.91
CA ASN A 308 -11.33 -7.48 -15.18
C ASN A 308 -9.81 -7.54 -14.98
N PHE A 309 -9.18 -8.61 -15.49
CA PHE A 309 -7.71 -8.70 -15.52
C PHE A 309 -7.18 -7.92 -16.73
N LYS A 310 -6.10 -7.16 -16.47
CA LYS A 310 -5.37 -6.39 -17.49
C LYS A 310 -4.45 -7.28 -18.32
#